data_1b0d97ac59c1e6c69b4002e5c2bab608
#
_entry.id   1b0d97ac59c1e6c69b4002e5c2bab608
#
_cell.length_a   1.000
_cell.length_b   1.000
_cell.length_c   1.000
_cell.angle_alpha   90.00
_cell.angle_beta   90.00
_cell.angle_gamma   90.00
#
_symmetry.space_group_name_H-M   'P 1'
#
loop_
_entity.id
_entity.type
_entity.pdbx_description
1 polymer ?
#
loop_
_entity_poly.entity_id
_entity_poly.type
_entity_poly.pdbx_seq_one_letter_code
_entity_poly.pdbx_strand_id
1 'polypeptide(L)'
;MLRKLFDKYEPHFHEGGKWEKFYALFEAVDTALFKPSDITKNSSHVRDNIDLKRVMITVWAATFPAMFFGMWNVGFQANTIMAEMGMVSQEGLRGIFIGLLAGYDATSIWDNVVHGAAYFLPIYATTFIVGIFWEVLFASVRG
;
A
#
# COMPACT_ATOMS: atom_id res chain seq x y z
N MET A 1 9.35 3.38 19.48
CA MET A 1 10.14 2.18 19.13
C MET A 1 10.60 2.18 17.68
N LEU A 2 9.70 2.40 16.73
CA LEU A 2 10.01 2.47 15.29
C LEU A 2 11.06 3.54 14.94
N ARG A 3 10.96 4.78 15.45
CA ARG A 3 11.94 5.84 15.19
C ARG A 3 13.38 5.41 15.52
N LYS A 4 13.59 4.76 16.66
CA LYS A 4 14.92 4.27 17.06
C LYS A 4 15.50 3.21 16.11
N LEU A 5 14.64 2.45 15.44
CA LEU A 5 15.07 1.51 14.39
C LEU A 5 15.51 2.26 13.14
N PHE A 6 14.76 3.26 12.70
CA PHE A 6 15.13 4.10 11.57
C PHE A 6 16.44 4.84 11.83
N ASP A 7 16.60 5.50 12.98
CA ASP A 7 17.82 6.21 13.38
C ASP A 7 19.07 5.27 13.41
N LYS A 8 18.87 3.97 13.70
CA LYS A 8 19.94 2.98 13.72
C LYS A 8 20.40 2.57 12.30
N TYR A 9 19.47 2.51 11.34
CA TYR A 9 19.78 2.10 9.97
C TYR A 9 20.11 3.28 9.05
N GLU A 10 19.70 4.50 9.39
CA GLU A 10 19.94 5.74 8.66
C GLU A 10 21.40 5.89 8.16
N PRO A 11 22.46 5.67 9.01
CA PRO A 11 23.84 5.84 8.58
C PRO A 11 24.27 4.91 7.42
N HIS A 12 23.56 3.79 7.21
CA HIS A 12 23.87 2.84 6.15
C HIS A 12 23.38 3.29 4.77
N PHE A 13 22.44 4.26 4.74
CA PHE A 13 21.85 4.81 3.54
C PHE A 13 22.46 6.16 3.14
N HIS A 14 23.21 6.84 4.03
CA HIS A 14 23.93 8.08 3.71
C HIS A 14 25.18 7.84 2.86
N GLU A 15 25.77 8.93 2.36
CA GLU A 15 26.99 8.93 1.53
C GLU A 15 28.09 8.06 2.14
N GLY A 16 28.58 7.09 1.34
CA GLY A 16 29.57 6.09 1.77
C GLY A 16 28.97 4.86 2.46
N GLY A 17 27.68 4.78 2.65
CA GLY A 17 26.98 3.62 3.21
C GLY A 17 26.78 2.49 2.19
N LYS A 18 26.63 1.25 2.67
CA LYS A 18 26.43 0.08 1.79
C LYS A 18 25.18 0.16 0.91
N TRP A 19 24.18 0.98 1.30
CA TRP A 19 22.87 1.08 0.65
C TRP A 19 22.55 2.51 0.20
N GLU A 20 23.55 3.30 -0.11
CA GLU A 20 23.44 4.68 -0.58
C GLU A 20 22.47 4.81 -1.77
N LYS A 21 22.51 3.88 -2.73
CA LYS A 21 21.60 3.87 -3.90
C LYS A 21 20.10 3.76 -3.54
N PHE A 22 19.81 3.27 -2.36
CA PHE A 22 18.44 3.13 -1.86
C PHE A 22 18.05 4.26 -0.87
N TYR A 23 18.88 5.29 -0.77
CA TYR A 23 18.59 6.44 0.11
C TYR A 23 17.22 7.06 -0.18
N ALA A 24 16.89 7.25 -1.47
CA ALA A 24 15.60 7.81 -1.90
C ALA A 24 14.40 6.98 -1.38
N LEU A 25 14.52 5.64 -1.36
CA LEU A 25 13.48 4.78 -0.82
C LEU A 25 13.39 4.90 0.72
N PHE A 26 14.53 4.89 1.39
CA PHE A 26 14.60 5.07 2.85
C PHE A 26 13.99 6.41 3.27
N GLU A 27 14.40 7.51 2.62
CA GLU A 27 13.90 8.86 2.88
C GLU A 27 12.38 8.96 2.62
N ALA A 28 11.88 8.31 1.56
CA ALA A 28 10.45 8.30 1.26
C ALA A 28 9.64 7.66 2.40
N VAL A 29 10.12 6.52 2.93
CA VAL A 29 9.45 5.81 4.04
C VAL A 29 9.59 6.60 5.35
N ASP A 30 10.78 7.13 5.66
CA ASP A 30 11.02 7.92 6.87
C ASP A 30 10.15 9.19 6.88
N THR A 31 10.10 9.92 5.77
CA THR A 31 9.28 11.15 5.67
C THR A 31 7.78 10.86 5.69
N ALA A 32 7.35 9.71 5.17
CA ALA A 32 5.94 9.30 5.23
C ALA A 32 5.49 8.98 6.66
N LEU A 33 6.35 8.32 7.44
CA LEU A 33 6.03 7.88 8.81
C LEU A 33 6.34 8.95 9.86
N PHE A 34 7.38 9.76 9.65
CA PHE A 34 7.89 10.72 10.62
C PHE A 34 8.06 12.10 9.99
N LYS A 35 8.09 13.14 10.82
CA LYS A 35 8.46 14.48 10.36
C LYS A 35 9.95 14.52 10.02
N PRO A 36 10.36 15.20 8.92
CA PRO A 36 11.76 15.44 8.65
C PRO A 36 12.41 16.18 9.83
N SER A 37 13.57 15.72 10.24
CA SER A 37 14.36 16.34 11.33
C SER A 37 15.11 17.60 10.89
N ASP A 38 15.24 17.80 9.58
CA ASP A 38 15.99 18.91 9.01
C ASP A 38 15.30 20.26 9.24
N ILE A 39 15.88 21.04 10.12
CA ILE A 39 15.47 22.41 10.41
C ILE A 39 16.44 23.35 9.67
N THR A 40 15.90 24.32 8.93
CA THR A 40 16.72 25.40 8.37
C THR A 40 17.37 26.21 9.50
N LYS A 41 18.70 26.28 9.49
CA LYS A 41 19.49 26.99 10.51
C LYS A 41 19.64 28.48 10.20
N ASN A 42 19.13 28.96 9.08
CA ASN A 42 19.19 30.37 8.65
C ASN A 42 17.84 31.06 8.87
N SER A 43 17.78 32.39 8.72
CA SER A 43 16.66 33.29 9.03
C SER A 43 15.24 32.68 8.98
N SER A 44 14.36 33.20 9.85
CA SER A 44 12.98 32.69 10.03
C SER A 44 12.25 32.40 8.70
N HIS A 45 11.95 31.11 8.47
CA HIS A 45 11.12 30.67 7.36
C HIS A 45 9.72 30.35 7.89
N VAL A 46 8.71 30.87 7.19
CA VAL A 46 7.33 30.36 7.35
C VAL A 46 7.24 29.08 6.56
N ARG A 47 7.20 27.96 7.25
CA ARG A 47 7.04 26.63 6.64
C ARG A 47 5.66 26.07 6.99
N ASP A 48 4.98 25.54 6.00
CA ASP A 48 3.76 24.79 6.25
C ASP A 48 4.05 23.57 7.13
N ASN A 49 3.15 23.28 8.07
CA ASN A 49 3.30 22.15 8.99
C ASN A 49 3.06 20.78 8.31
N ILE A 50 2.59 20.79 7.06
CA ILE A 50 2.26 19.60 6.29
C ILE A 50 3.14 19.53 5.06
N ASP A 51 4.04 18.55 5.02
CA ASP A 51 4.86 18.25 3.85
C ASP A 51 4.02 17.60 2.73
N LEU A 52 4.42 17.81 1.46
CA LEU A 52 3.76 17.23 0.29
C LEU A 52 3.61 15.71 0.40
N LYS A 53 4.66 15.00 0.84
CA LYS A 53 4.63 13.54 1.04
C LYS A 53 3.54 13.12 2.04
N ARG A 54 3.32 13.92 3.09
CA ARG A 54 2.29 13.68 4.09
C ARG A 54 0.88 13.95 3.55
N VAL A 55 0.70 14.96 2.73
CA VAL A 55 -0.56 15.18 2.00
C VAL A 55 -0.87 13.98 1.12
N MET A 56 0.10 13.53 0.33
CA MET A 56 -0.09 12.40 -0.57
C MET A 56 -0.46 11.11 0.17
N ILE A 57 0.20 10.78 1.29
CA ILE A 57 -0.15 9.58 2.07
C ILE A 57 -1.52 9.70 2.74
N THR A 58 -1.93 10.91 3.12
CA THR A 58 -3.27 11.15 3.66
C THR A 58 -4.34 10.95 2.59
N VAL A 59 -4.11 11.44 1.38
CA VAL A 59 -5.00 11.22 0.23
C VAL A 59 -5.09 9.72 -0.08
N TRP A 60 -3.96 9.01 -0.11
CA TRP A 60 -3.93 7.56 -0.31
C TRP A 60 -4.71 6.82 0.79
N ALA A 61 -4.53 7.17 2.06
CA ALA A 61 -5.29 6.59 3.16
C ALA A 61 -6.80 6.88 3.05
N ALA A 62 -7.18 8.06 2.56
CA ALA A 62 -8.58 8.42 2.34
C ALA A 62 -9.28 7.56 1.25
N THR A 63 -8.52 6.86 0.40
CA THR A 63 -9.09 5.93 -0.59
C THR A 63 -9.50 4.58 -0.01
N PHE A 64 -9.01 4.20 1.19
CA PHE A 64 -9.30 2.89 1.78
C PHE A 64 -10.79 2.57 1.96
N PRO A 65 -11.66 3.48 2.44
CA PRO A 65 -13.08 3.18 2.52
C PRO A 65 -13.69 2.78 1.17
N ALA A 66 -13.32 3.49 0.10
CA ALA A 66 -13.78 3.18 -1.25
C ALA A 66 -13.22 1.84 -1.75
N MET A 67 -11.96 1.53 -1.42
CA MET A 67 -11.35 0.24 -1.75
C MET A 67 -12.06 -0.93 -1.07
N PHE A 68 -12.33 -0.83 0.24
CA PHE A 68 -13.05 -1.86 0.98
C PHE A 68 -14.48 -2.06 0.46
N PHE A 69 -15.19 -0.97 0.19
CA PHE A 69 -16.51 -1.05 -0.41
C PHE A 69 -16.48 -1.67 -1.82
N GLY A 70 -15.48 -1.32 -2.62
CA GLY A 70 -15.26 -1.91 -3.95
C GLY A 70 -15.02 -3.41 -3.88
N MET A 71 -14.14 -3.87 -2.98
CA MET A 71 -13.90 -5.31 -2.76
C MET A 71 -15.18 -6.03 -2.34
N TRP A 72 -15.88 -5.49 -1.35
CA TRP A 72 -17.16 -6.05 -0.92
C TRP A 72 -18.17 -6.15 -2.07
N ASN A 73 -18.34 -5.10 -2.85
CA ASN A 73 -19.30 -5.04 -3.95
C ASN A 73 -18.98 -6.05 -5.06
N VAL A 74 -17.70 -6.17 -5.44
CA VAL A 74 -17.27 -7.14 -6.44
C VAL A 74 -17.55 -8.58 -5.97
N GLY A 75 -17.21 -8.88 -4.73
CA GLY A 75 -17.47 -10.21 -4.18
C GLY A 75 -18.97 -10.49 -3.99
N PHE A 76 -19.75 -9.51 -3.58
CA PHE A 76 -21.20 -9.63 -3.46
C PHE A 76 -21.85 -9.98 -4.80
N GLN A 77 -21.50 -9.28 -5.86
CA GLN A 77 -22.01 -9.58 -7.20
C GLN A 77 -21.57 -10.96 -7.68
N ALA A 78 -20.30 -11.32 -7.47
CA ALA A 78 -19.78 -12.61 -7.86
C ALA A 78 -20.47 -13.76 -7.11
N ASN A 79 -20.60 -13.66 -5.78
CA ASN A 79 -21.25 -14.68 -4.96
C ASN A 79 -22.74 -14.80 -5.27
N THR A 80 -23.42 -13.68 -5.57
CA THR A 80 -24.83 -13.70 -5.98
C THR A 80 -25.01 -14.46 -7.29
N ILE A 81 -24.20 -14.16 -8.30
CA ILE A 81 -24.27 -14.84 -9.60
C ILE A 81 -23.91 -16.34 -9.45
N MET A 82 -22.91 -16.67 -8.63
CA MET A 82 -22.54 -18.06 -8.36
C MET A 82 -23.70 -18.84 -7.71
N ALA A 83 -24.38 -18.22 -6.75
CA ALA A 83 -25.56 -18.82 -6.12
C ALA A 83 -26.70 -19.05 -7.11
N GLU A 84 -26.97 -18.09 -8.00
CA GLU A 84 -27.98 -18.23 -9.07
C GLU A 84 -27.65 -19.33 -10.07
N MET A 85 -26.36 -19.52 -10.39
CA MET A 85 -25.90 -20.59 -11.29
C MET A 85 -25.74 -21.95 -10.59
N GLY A 86 -25.97 -22.04 -9.28
CA GLY A 86 -25.77 -23.26 -8.50
C GLY A 86 -24.31 -23.68 -8.36
N MET A 87 -23.36 -22.75 -8.50
CA MET A 87 -21.93 -23.01 -8.38
C MET A 87 -21.53 -22.94 -6.89
N VAL A 88 -20.91 -24.01 -6.40
CA VAL A 88 -20.51 -24.14 -4.99
C VAL A 88 -19.07 -23.67 -4.75
N SER A 89 -18.25 -23.66 -5.77
CA SER A 89 -16.83 -23.26 -5.66
C SER A 89 -16.29 -22.75 -7.00
N GLN A 90 -15.22 -21.98 -6.93
CA GLN A 90 -14.48 -21.49 -8.09
C GLN A 90 -13.23 -22.35 -8.30
N GLU A 91 -12.90 -22.68 -9.54
CA GLU A 91 -11.69 -23.43 -9.87
C GLU A 91 -10.44 -22.53 -9.91
N GLY A 92 -9.27 -23.14 -9.69
CA GLY A 92 -7.96 -22.49 -9.76
C GLY A 92 -7.47 -21.90 -8.44
N LEU A 93 -6.31 -21.21 -8.50
CA LEU A 93 -5.65 -20.67 -7.32
C LEU A 93 -6.51 -19.69 -6.51
N ARG A 94 -7.36 -18.92 -7.18
CA ARG A 94 -8.29 -18.00 -6.51
C ARG A 94 -9.35 -18.77 -5.72
N GLY A 95 -9.91 -19.82 -6.30
CA GLY A 95 -10.89 -20.66 -5.62
C GLY A 95 -10.31 -21.34 -4.38
N ILE A 96 -9.05 -21.79 -4.45
CA ILE A 96 -8.33 -22.34 -3.29
C ILE A 96 -8.16 -21.25 -2.21
N PHE A 97 -7.75 -20.05 -2.59
CA PHE A 97 -7.56 -18.93 -1.67
C PHE A 97 -8.87 -18.53 -0.98
N ILE A 98 -9.95 -18.39 -1.75
CA ILE A 98 -11.27 -18.03 -1.23
C ILE A 98 -11.80 -19.15 -0.31
N GLY A 99 -11.74 -20.41 -0.74
CA GLY A 99 -12.22 -21.54 0.05
C GLY A 99 -11.43 -21.81 1.32
N LEU A 100 -10.17 -21.36 1.41
CA LEU A 100 -9.35 -21.47 2.61
C LEU A 100 -9.70 -20.40 3.66
N LEU A 101 -10.04 -19.18 3.23
CA LEU A 101 -10.21 -18.01 4.10
C LEU A 101 -11.68 -17.68 4.37
N ALA A 102 -12.56 -18.08 3.46
CA ALA A 102 -13.99 -17.73 3.49
C ALA A 102 -14.82 -18.78 2.71
N GLY A 103 -16.09 -18.48 2.52
CA GLY A 103 -17.00 -19.25 1.65
C GLY A 103 -17.43 -18.44 0.42
N TYR A 104 -18.56 -18.84 -0.15
CA TYR A 104 -19.19 -18.21 -1.30
C TYR A 104 -20.61 -17.71 -0.96
N ASP A 105 -20.87 -17.39 0.31
CA ASP A 105 -22.18 -16.92 0.73
C ASP A 105 -22.34 -15.42 0.46
N ALA A 106 -23.26 -15.09 -0.46
CA ALA A 106 -23.57 -13.71 -0.82
C ALA A 106 -24.13 -12.88 0.36
N THR A 107 -24.69 -13.53 1.38
CA THR A 107 -25.23 -12.83 2.57
C THR A 107 -24.13 -12.48 3.59
N SER A 108 -22.99 -13.15 3.52
CA SER A 108 -21.83 -12.91 4.39
C SER A 108 -20.98 -11.75 3.89
N ILE A 109 -20.83 -10.71 4.71
CA ILE A 109 -19.95 -9.57 4.39
C ILE A 109 -18.50 -10.04 4.24
N TRP A 110 -18.07 -10.97 5.11
CA TRP A 110 -16.71 -11.48 5.09
C TRP A 110 -16.39 -12.25 3.79
N ASP A 111 -17.28 -13.16 3.39
CA ASP A 111 -17.10 -13.93 2.16
C ASP A 111 -17.04 -13.02 0.93
N ASN A 112 -17.89 -12.00 0.90
CA ASN A 112 -17.89 -11.00 -0.17
C ASN A 112 -16.58 -10.21 -0.20
N VAL A 113 -16.09 -9.75 0.94
CA VAL A 113 -14.81 -8.99 1.00
C VAL A 113 -13.64 -9.87 0.58
N VAL A 114 -13.55 -11.11 1.05
CA VAL A 114 -12.47 -12.03 0.68
C VAL A 114 -12.52 -12.38 -0.80
N HIS A 115 -13.70 -12.66 -1.34
CA HIS A 115 -13.88 -12.93 -2.75
C HIS A 115 -13.42 -11.74 -3.61
N GLY A 116 -13.88 -10.52 -3.31
CA GLY A 116 -13.46 -9.31 -4.02
C GLY A 116 -11.96 -9.01 -3.84
N ALA A 117 -11.41 -9.25 -2.66
CA ALA A 117 -9.98 -9.10 -2.40
C ALA A 117 -9.13 -10.04 -3.26
N ALA A 118 -9.57 -11.26 -3.52
CA ALA A 118 -8.88 -12.21 -4.39
C ALA A 118 -8.71 -11.71 -5.84
N TYR A 119 -9.55 -10.78 -6.28
CA TYR A 119 -9.42 -10.10 -7.58
C TYR A 119 -8.65 -8.79 -7.46
N PHE A 120 -8.95 -8.00 -6.45
CA PHE A 120 -8.39 -6.66 -6.28
C PHE A 120 -6.91 -6.68 -5.87
N LEU A 121 -6.54 -7.49 -4.86
CA LEU A 121 -5.21 -7.45 -4.28
C LEU A 121 -4.08 -7.78 -5.25
N PRO A 122 -4.18 -8.77 -6.15
CA PRO A 122 -3.11 -9.04 -7.12
C PRO A 122 -2.86 -7.87 -8.07
N ILE A 123 -3.92 -7.23 -8.55
CA ILE A 123 -3.83 -6.07 -9.46
C ILE A 123 -3.23 -4.88 -8.71
N TYR A 124 -3.74 -4.60 -7.51
CA TYR A 124 -3.27 -3.51 -6.67
C TYR A 124 -1.79 -3.69 -6.29
N ALA A 125 -1.41 -4.89 -5.84
CA ALA A 125 -0.03 -5.19 -5.48
C ALA A 125 0.93 -5.04 -6.67
N THR A 126 0.55 -5.54 -7.84
CA THR A 126 1.36 -5.40 -9.06
C THR A 126 1.54 -3.93 -9.43
N THR A 127 0.46 -3.16 -9.44
CA THR A 127 0.50 -1.72 -9.75
C THR A 127 1.37 -0.96 -8.76
N PHE A 128 1.24 -1.27 -7.47
CA PHE A 128 1.99 -0.64 -6.40
C PHE A 128 3.49 -0.95 -6.49
N ILE A 129 3.85 -2.22 -6.67
CA ILE A 129 5.25 -2.65 -6.79
C ILE A 129 5.91 -2.04 -8.04
N VAL A 130 5.22 -2.07 -9.18
CA VAL A 130 5.73 -1.48 -10.42
C VAL A 130 5.87 0.04 -10.30
N GLY A 131 4.90 0.71 -9.67
CA GLY A 131 4.95 2.16 -9.41
C GLY A 131 6.17 2.53 -8.56
N ILE A 132 6.34 1.88 -7.41
CA ILE A 132 7.51 2.11 -6.54
C ILE A 132 8.82 1.81 -7.27
N PHE A 133 8.87 0.72 -8.03
CA PHE A 133 10.07 0.37 -8.80
C PHE A 133 10.49 1.50 -9.74
N TRP A 134 9.55 2.06 -10.51
CA TRP A 134 9.83 3.18 -11.40
C TRP A 134 10.22 4.45 -10.65
N GLU A 135 9.54 4.79 -9.56
CA GLU A 135 9.90 5.95 -8.74
C GLU A 135 11.32 5.85 -8.19
N VAL A 136 11.68 4.71 -7.60
CA VAL A 136 13.02 4.47 -7.07
C VAL A 136 14.07 4.50 -8.18
N LEU A 137 13.77 3.90 -9.35
CA LEU A 137 14.67 3.92 -10.50
C LEU A 137 14.95 5.36 -10.95
N PHE A 138 13.91 6.16 -11.16
CA PHE A 138 14.06 7.55 -11.59
C PHE A 138 14.76 8.41 -10.52
N ALA A 139 14.43 8.22 -9.25
CA ALA A 139 15.11 8.93 -8.16
C ALA A 139 16.61 8.58 -8.11
N SER A 140 16.96 7.29 -8.27
CA SER A 140 18.36 6.84 -8.26
C SER A 140 19.18 7.29 -9.48
N VAL A 141 18.54 7.47 -10.64
CA VAL A 141 19.23 7.93 -11.87
C VAL A 141 19.40 9.44 -11.87
N ARG A 142 18.47 10.17 -11.24
CA ARG A 142 18.47 11.63 -11.24
C ARG A 142 19.40 12.23 -10.19
N GLY A 143 19.83 11.46 -9.20
CA GLY A 143 20.84 11.79 -8.16
C GLY A 143 20.32 12.77 -7.14
#